data_12489bc20d02e971712ab15a0f79c60d
#
_entry.id   12489bc20d02e971712ab15a0f79c60d
#
_cell.length_a   1.000
_cell.length_b   1.000
_cell.length_c   1.000
_cell.angle_alpha   90.00
_cell.angle_beta   90.00
_cell.angle_gamma   90.00
#
_symmetry.space_group_name_H-M   'P 1'
#
loop_
_entity.id
_entity.type
_entity.pdbx_description
1 polymer ?
#
loop_
_entity_poly.entity_id
_entity_poly.type
_entity_poly.pdbx_seq_one_letter_code
_entity_poly.pdbx_strand_id
1 'polypeptide(L)'
;MAQNGRFSLGVRVLALLAADAEAMQTSTTLAEALGTSPVMVRRIFGALHAAGFIQQRKGPAGGAKLKKPAKEIGLGDVYAAVGSDWPQVDEKTIDTVLKRVHQDSLKAMNETTIANVAKKLKKT
;
A
#
# COMPACT_ATOMS: atom_id res chain seq x y z
N MET A 1 -9.04 14.22 -3.07
CA MET A 1 -9.85 13.03 -3.28
C MET A 1 -9.39 11.93 -2.37
N ALA A 2 -10.27 11.53 -1.48
CA ALA A 2 -9.95 10.55 -0.46
C ALA A 2 -9.50 9.19 -1.03
N GLN A 3 -10.09 8.78 -2.13
CA GLN A 3 -9.81 7.46 -2.70
C GLN A 3 -8.44 7.37 -3.33
N ASN A 4 -8.04 8.41 -4.05
CA ASN A 4 -6.71 8.46 -4.67
C ASN A 4 -5.63 8.55 -3.60
N GLY A 5 -5.97 9.20 -2.48
CA GLY A 5 -5.05 9.32 -1.36
C GLY A 5 -4.71 7.99 -0.71
N ARG A 6 -5.63 7.03 -0.73
CA ARG A 6 -5.39 5.73 -0.10
C ARG A 6 -4.28 4.95 -0.80
N PHE A 7 -4.28 4.92 -2.11
CA PHE A 7 -3.21 4.24 -2.84
C PHE A 7 -1.87 4.91 -2.60
N SER A 8 -1.81 6.23 -2.77
CA SER A 8 -0.60 6.99 -2.54
C SER A 8 -0.08 6.79 -1.12
N LEU A 9 -0.97 6.86 -0.13
CA LEU A 9 -0.60 6.66 1.26
C LEU A 9 -0.08 5.26 1.50
N GLY A 10 -0.72 4.25 0.92
CA GLY A 10 -0.28 2.86 1.04
C GLY A 10 1.14 2.66 0.50
N VAL A 11 1.42 3.22 -0.66
CA VAL A 11 2.77 3.15 -1.26
C VAL A 11 3.78 3.85 -0.36
N ARG A 12 3.44 5.04 0.14
CA ARG A 12 4.37 5.81 0.97
C ARG A 12 4.63 5.13 2.32
N VAL A 13 3.60 4.55 2.93
CA VAL A 13 3.76 3.78 4.17
C VAL A 13 4.70 2.61 3.94
N LEU A 14 4.46 1.82 2.90
CA LEU A 14 5.32 0.67 2.61
C LEU A 14 6.75 1.08 2.29
N ALA A 15 6.93 2.18 1.58
CA ALA A 15 8.28 2.68 1.26
C ALA A 15 9.04 3.07 2.53
N LEU A 16 8.37 3.72 3.49
CA LEU A 16 9.01 4.06 4.75
C LEU A 16 9.34 2.82 5.57
N LEU A 17 8.46 1.81 5.58
CA LEU A 17 8.74 0.56 6.27
C LEU A 17 9.90 -0.17 5.60
N ALA A 18 9.99 -0.10 4.28
CA ALA A 18 11.08 -0.75 3.54
C ALA A 18 12.43 -0.07 3.81
N ALA A 19 12.43 1.22 4.08
CA ALA A 19 13.66 1.96 4.35
C ALA A 19 14.35 1.49 5.63
N ASP A 20 13.58 0.93 6.58
CA ASP A 20 14.12 0.35 7.81
C ASP A 20 13.31 -0.91 8.12
N ALA A 21 13.56 -1.95 7.34
CA ALA A 21 12.72 -3.14 7.29
C ALA A 21 12.67 -3.92 8.61
N GLU A 22 13.69 -3.78 9.45
CA GLU A 22 13.72 -4.50 10.72
C GLU A 22 13.06 -3.74 11.87
N ALA A 23 12.81 -2.45 11.70
CA ALA A 23 12.25 -1.63 12.77
C ALA A 23 10.72 -1.63 12.75
N MET A 24 10.13 -1.71 13.93
CA MET A 24 8.70 -1.48 14.08
C MET A 24 8.47 0.03 14.07
N GLN A 25 7.56 0.50 13.24
CA GLN A 25 7.25 1.93 13.14
C GLN A 25 5.78 2.14 13.50
N THR A 26 5.53 3.12 14.35
CA THR A 26 4.18 3.37 14.86
C THR A 26 3.36 4.20 13.87
N SER A 27 2.03 4.13 14.01
CA SER A 27 1.14 4.96 13.20
C SER A 27 1.39 6.45 13.45
N THR A 28 1.73 6.81 14.68
CA THR A 28 2.00 8.22 15.00
C THR A 28 3.26 8.72 14.30
N THR A 29 4.34 7.94 14.36
CA THR A 29 5.59 8.30 13.71
C THR A 29 5.41 8.44 12.19
N LEU A 30 4.73 7.47 11.58
CA LEU A 30 4.49 7.52 10.13
C LEU A 30 3.56 8.66 9.75
N ALA A 31 2.55 8.94 10.58
CA ALA A 31 1.64 10.05 10.30
C ALA A 31 2.38 11.38 10.27
N GLU A 32 3.30 11.60 11.21
CA GLU A 32 4.11 12.81 11.22
C GLU A 32 4.98 12.91 9.96
N ALA A 33 5.63 11.83 9.60
CA ALA A 33 6.51 11.82 8.43
C ALA A 33 5.73 12.05 7.14
N LEU A 34 4.49 11.60 7.08
CA LEU A 34 3.68 11.64 5.86
C LEU A 34 2.70 12.83 5.81
N GLY A 35 2.61 13.60 6.88
CA GLY A 35 1.70 14.73 6.92
C GLY A 35 0.23 14.33 6.94
N THR A 36 -0.07 13.25 7.63
CA THR A 36 -1.44 12.74 7.72
C THR A 36 -1.78 12.42 9.20
N SER A 37 -2.94 11.85 9.45
CA SER A 37 -3.35 11.51 10.80
C SER A 37 -3.02 10.06 11.15
N PRO A 38 -2.77 9.75 12.44
CA PRO A 38 -2.56 8.36 12.84
C PRO A 38 -3.76 7.46 12.52
N VAL A 39 -4.97 8.01 12.53
CA VAL A 39 -6.18 7.25 12.17
C VAL A 39 -6.08 6.74 10.74
N MET A 40 -5.66 7.61 9.81
CA MET A 40 -5.53 7.21 8.41
C MET A 40 -4.45 6.16 8.24
N VAL A 41 -3.30 6.32 8.94
CA VAL A 41 -2.23 5.34 8.87
C VAL A 41 -2.71 3.98 9.42
N ARG A 42 -3.45 3.98 10.52
CA ARG A 42 -4.00 2.73 11.07
C ARG A 42 -4.95 2.03 10.10
N ARG A 43 -5.76 2.80 9.37
CA ARG A 43 -6.63 2.21 8.34
C ARG A 43 -5.83 1.56 7.23
N ILE A 44 -4.76 2.21 6.79
CA ILE A 44 -3.87 1.65 5.78
C ILE A 44 -3.16 0.41 6.33
N PHE A 45 -2.68 0.45 7.57
CA PHE A 45 -2.09 -0.73 8.21
C PHE A 45 -3.04 -1.92 8.15
N GLY A 46 -4.32 -1.70 8.46
CA GLY A 46 -5.31 -2.77 8.43
C GLY A 46 -5.41 -3.43 7.05
N ALA A 47 -5.46 -2.62 6.01
CA ALA A 47 -5.54 -3.12 4.65
C ALA A 47 -4.27 -3.86 4.22
N LEU A 48 -3.11 -3.31 4.56
CA LEU A 48 -1.83 -3.92 4.21
C LEU A 48 -1.59 -5.22 5.01
N HIS A 49 -2.02 -5.25 6.25
CA HIS A 49 -1.93 -6.45 7.09
C HIS A 49 -2.83 -7.56 6.51
N ALA A 50 -4.05 -7.22 6.14
CA ALA A 50 -4.98 -8.18 5.54
C ALA A 50 -4.42 -8.77 4.25
N ALA A 51 -3.63 -8.00 3.50
CA ALA A 51 -3.00 -8.46 2.28
C ALA A 51 -1.72 -9.26 2.52
N GLY A 52 -1.24 -9.32 3.76
CA GLY A 52 -0.06 -10.09 4.09
C GLY A 52 1.27 -9.36 3.86
N PHE A 53 1.23 -8.04 3.66
CA PHE A 53 2.43 -7.27 3.36
C PHE A 53 3.19 -6.84 4.61
N ILE A 54 2.49 -6.66 5.72
CA ILE A 54 3.08 -6.18 6.97
C ILE A 54 2.63 -7.05 8.12
N GLN A 55 3.39 -7.01 9.20
CA GLN A 55 2.98 -7.53 10.48
C GLN A 55 2.81 -6.37 11.45
N GLN A 56 1.89 -6.51 12.36
CA GLN A 56 1.58 -5.50 13.35
C GLN A 56 1.77 -6.06 14.75
N ARG A 57 2.17 -5.18 15.67
CA ARG A 57 2.22 -5.49 17.10
C ARG A 57 1.52 -4.39 17.84
N LYS A 58 0.62 -4.75 18.73
CA LYS A 58 -0.08 -3.79 19.59
C LYS A 58 0.77 -3.42 20.79
N GLY A 59 0.42 -2.31 21.42
CA GLY A 59 1.06 -1.87 22.64
C GLY A 59 2.11 -0.78 22.44
N PRO A 60 2.73 -0.32 23.55
CA PRO A 60 3.64 0.83 23.50
C PRO A 60 4.87 0.63 22.61
N ALA A 61 5.37 -0.61 22.57
CA ALA A 61 6.52 -0.92 21.72
C ALA A 61 6.11 -1.47 20.36
N GLY A 62 4.84 -1.27 19.99
CA GLY A 62 4.28 -1.84 18.80
C GLY A 62 4.49 -1.02 17.56
N GLY A 63 3.65 -1.27 16.56
CA GLY A 63 3.71 -0.63 15.27
C GLY A 63 3.59 -1.66 14.17
N ALA A 64 4.24 -1.38 13.07
CA ALA A 64 4.22 -2.28 11.91
C ALA A 64 5.60 -2.37 11.28
N LYS A 65 5.87 -3.47 10.62
CA LYS A 65 7.05 -3.63 9.77
C LYS A 65 6.70 -4.57 8.63
N LEU A 66 7.52 -4.60 7.61
CA LEU A 66 7.28 -5.48 6.47
C LEU A 66 7.34 -6.94 6.90
N LYS A 67 6.36 -7.71 6.44
CA LYS A 67 6.36 -9.16 6.55
C LYS A 67 6.86 -9.77 5.25
N LYS A 68 6.51 -9.16 4.13
CA LYS A 68 6.90 -9.60 2.80
C LYS A 68 8.01 -8.70 2.29
N PRO A 69 9.05 -9.25 1.63
CA PRO A 69 10.12 -8.40 1.11
C PRO A 69 9.60 -7.34 0.15
N ALA A 70 10.15 -6.13 0.25
CA ALA A 70 9.70 -5.01 -0.58
C ALA A 70 9.78 -5.30 -2.07
N LYS A 71 10.77 -6.08 -2.49
CA LYS A 71 10.95 -6.45 -3.90
C LYS A 71 9.84 -7.38 -4.41
N GLU A 72 9.07 -7.97 -3.50
CA GLU A 72 7.97 -8.86 -3.85
C GLU A 72 6.61 -8.18 -3.75
N ILE A 73 6.57 -6.90 -3.41
CA ILE A 73 5.32 -6.14 -3.31
C ILE A 73 5.24 -5.20 -4.50
N GLY A 74 4.44 -5.55 -5.49
CA GLY A 74 4.25 -4.70 -6.66
C GLY A 74 3.22 -3.61 -6.39
N LEU A 75 3.28 -2.54 -7.17
CA LEU A 75 2.33 -1.44 -7.02
C LEU A 75 0.88 -1.88 -7.28
N GLY A 76 0.69 -2.84 -8.19
CA GLY A 76 -0.63 -3.41 -8.44
C GLY A 76 -1.18 -4.14 -7.22
N ASP A 77 -0.31 -4.83 -6.48
CA ASP A 77 -0.69 -5.52 -5.25
C ASP A 77 -1.16 -4.52 -4.20
N VAL A 78 -0.47 -3.38 -4.10
CA VAL A 78 -0.85 -2.32 -3.15
C VAL A 78 -2.20 -1.73 -3.55
N TYR A 79 -2.38 -1.46 -4.83
CA TYR A 79 -3.64 -0.91 -5.33
C TYR A 79 -4.82 -1.82 -4.98
N ALA A 80 -4.65 -3.11 -5.19
CA ALA A 80 -5.69 -4.09 -4.87
C ALA A 80 -5.96 -4.15 -3.36
N ALA A 81 -4.90 -4.03 -2.55
CA ALA A 81 -5.01 -4.17 -1.09
C ALA A 81 -5.74 -3.00 -0.44
N VAL A 82 -5.48 -1.77 -0.88
CA VAL A 82 -6.08 -0.59 -0.23
C VAL A 82 -7.51 -0.31 -0.68
N GLY A 83 -8.05 -1.16 -1.55
CA GLY A 83 -9.43 -1.02 -2.00
C GLY A 83 -9.57 0.05 -3.07
N SER A 84 -9.43 -0.36 -4.29
CA SER A 84 -9.58 0.54 -5.41
C SER A 84 -11.06 0.81 -5.69
N ASP A 85 -11.35 1.98 -6.22
CA ASP A 85 -12.68 2.31 -6.70
C ASP A 85 -12.80 2.01 -8.19
N TRP A 86 -12.33 0.83 -8.57
CA TRP A 86 -12.45 0.44 -9.96
C TRP A 86 -13.93 0.41 -10.34
N PRO A 87 -14.31 1.05 -11.47
CA PRO A 87 -15.71 1.14 -11.84
C PRO A 87 -16.33 -0.24 -12.05
N GLN A 88 -17.53 -0.42 -11.52
CA GLN A 88 -18.34 -1.59 -11.77
C GLN A 88 -19.57 -1.18 -12.54
N VAL A 89 -19.95 -1.97 -13.52
CA VAL A 89 -21.07 -1.67 -14.41
C VAL A 89 -22.01 -2.86 -14.42
N ASP A 90 -23.32 -2.60 -14.33
CA ASP A 90 -24.32 -3.66 -14.33
C ASP A 90 -24.42 -4.37 -15.69
N GLU A 91 -24.04 -3.69 -16.77
CA GLU A 91 -24.09 -4.30 -18.09
C GLU A 91 -22.92 -5.29 -18.21
N LYS A 92 -23.26 -6.56 -18.40
CA LYS A 92 -22.33 -7.67 -18.30
C LYS A 92 -21.14 -7.58 -19.26
N THR A 93 -21.40 -7.18 -20.49
CA THR A 93 -20.33 -7.11 -21.51
C THR A 93 -19.32 -6.03 -21.16
N ILE A 94 -19.80 -4.87 -20.75
CA ILE A 94 -18.93 -3.74 -20.38
C ILE A 94 -18.15 -4.11 -19.11
N ASP A 95 -18.82 -4.72 -18.13
CA ASP A 95 -18.18 -5.12 -16.89
C ASP A 95 -17.03 -6.11 -17.16
N THR A 96 -17.26 -7.06 -18.07
CA THR A 96 -16.23 -8.05 -18.44
C THR A 96 -15.00 -7.36 -19.05
N VAL A 97 -15.23 -6.39 -19.94
CA VAL A 97 -14.13 -5.65 -20.54
C VAL A 97 -13.37 -4.84 -19.49
N LEU A 98 -14.09 -4.18 -18.58
CA LEU A 98 -13.46 -3.38 -17.52
C LEU A 98 -12.65 -4.25 -16.57
N LYS A 99 -13.14 -5.44 -16.25
CA LYS A 99 -12.38 -6.37 -15.40
C LYS A 99 -11.07 -6.78 -16.05
N ARG A 100 -11.11 -7.03 -17.35
CA ARG A 100 -9.90 -7.38 -18.09
C ARG A 100 -8.89 -6.24 -18.09
N VAL A 101 -9.36 -5.01 -18.35
CA VAL A 101 -8.51 -3.83 -18.30
C VAL A 101 -7.91 -3.66 -16.91
N HIS A 102 -8.73 -3.88 -15.88
CA HIS A 102 -8.26 -3.79 -14.50
C HIS A 102 -7.12 -4.78 -14.22
N GLN A 103 -7.31 -6.05 -14.62
CA GLN A 103 -6.29 -7.07 -14.44
C GLN A 103 -5.01 -6.75 -15.18
N ASP A 104 -5.12 -6.27 -16.40
CA ASP A 104 -3.95 -5.89 -17.19
C ASP A 104 -3.24 -4.68 -16.56
N SER A 105 -4.00 -3.74 -16.01
CA SER A 105 -3.45 -2.59 -15.31
C SER A 105 -2.67 -3.02 -14.06
N LEU A 106 -3.21 -3.97 -13.29
CA LEU A 106 -2.53 -4.48 -12.11
C LEU A 106 -1.20 -5.16 -12.49
N LYS A 107 -1.19 -5.90 -13.58
CA LYS A 107 0.05 -6.53 -14.06
C LYS A 107 1.10 -5.48 -14.41
N ALA A 108 0.69 -4.44 -15.14
CA ALA A 108 1.61 -3.37 -15.51
C ALA A 108 2.14 -2.64 -14.27
N MET A 109 1.26 -2.39 -13.30
CA MET A 109 1.67 -1.74 -12.05
C MET A 109 2.66 -2.58 -11.27
N ASN A 110 2.53 -3.90 -11.31
CA ASN A 110 3.42 -4.79 -10.58
C ASN A 110 4.82 -4.88 -11.17
N GLU A 111 5.06 -4.31 -12.33
CA GLU A 111 6.40 -4.19 -12.87
C GLU A 111 7.27 -3.26 -12.02
N THR A 112 6.63 -2.37 -11.26
CA THR A 112 7.31 -1.53 -10.28
C THR A 112 6.97 -2.03 -8.89
N THR A 113 7.98 -2.22 -8.06
CA THR A 113 7.83 -2.75 -6.70
C THR A 113 8.06 -1.65 -5.67
N ILE A 114 7.69 -1.96 -4.43
CA ILE A 114 7.97 -1.08 -3.29
C ILE A 114 9.49 -0.90 -3.14
N ALA A 115 10.29 -1.92 -3.41
CA ALA A 115 11.74 -1.79 -3.36
C ALA A 115 12.24 -0.73 -4.35
N ASN A 116 11.68 -0.70 -5.55
CA ASN A 116 12.03 0.32 -6.56
C ASN A 116 11.68 1.72 -6.07
N VAL A 117 10.50 1.89 -5.47
CA VAL A 117 10.06 3.18 -4.95
C VAL A 117 10.96 3.62 -3.81
N ALA A 118 11.23 2.74 -2.84
CA ALA A 118 12.08 3.05 -1.70
C ALA A 118 13.48 3.46 -2.15
N LYS A 119 14.01 2.77 -3.14
CA LYS A 119 15.34 3.06 -3.68
C LYS A 119 15.40 4.46 -4.28
N LYS A 120 14.35 4.86 -5.01
CA LYS A 120 14.29 6.19 -5.59
C LYS A 120 14.17 7.28 -4.52
N LEU A 121 13.41 7.03 -3.47
CA LEU A 121 13.25 7.98 -2.37
C LEU A 121 14.58 8.20 -1.65
N LYS A 122 15.40 7.17 -1.51
CA LYS A 122 16.70 7.30 -0.88
C LYS A 122 17.65 8.24 -1.62
N LYS A 123 17.48 8.36 -2.94
CA LYS A 123 18.36 9.19 -3.76
C LYS A 123 17.97 10.67 -3.74
N THR A 124 16.82 10.97 -3.20
CA THR A 124 16.39 12.36 -3.07
C THR A 124 16.63 12.87 -1.66
#